data_2648d5c65224374939b49aab4655cf23
#
_entry.id   2648d5c65224374939b49aab4655cf23
#
_cell.length_a   1.000
_cell.length_b   1.000
_cell.length_c   1.000
_cell.angle_alpha   90.00
_cell.angle_beta   90.00
_cell.angle_gamma   90.00
#
_symmetry.space_group_name_H-M   'P 1'
#
loop_
_entity.id
_entity.type
_entity.pdbx_description
1 polymer ?
#
loop_
_entity_poly.entity_id
_entity_poly.type
_entity_poly.pdbx_seq_one_letter_code
_entity_poly.pdbx_strand_id
1 'polypeptide(L)'
;MSDTASAAPRVPKRVAAVILNSLKGGVVPRIGLPYITVGREVEIRALLTDLSLIADGGASFRFLVGRYGAGKSFLLQTIRTHAMGEGFVVADADLSPERRLQGGQGQGLATYRELIRNISTKTRPEGGALNLILDRWVASCADADESAVNAQLAPLEEMVHGFDFARMLRRYRAAVSESDEEAMSRVTKWIRGEYRTKSEARAELGSSTIISDDDWYDYVKLIARFLVCSGYKGMLVLIDELVNLYKIPNAITRQYNYEKILTMYNDTLQGKAQYLGVIMGGTPTSIEDRRRGVFSYEALRSRLAQGRFAREDLKDMLAPIIRLQPLTYEELLVLIEKLMQIHAGYFGWTPTLTENDLVDFLKIEFGRVGADTHLTPREVIRDFIELLDLSLIHISEP
;
A
#
# COMPACT_ATOMS: atom_id res chain seq x y z
N MET A 1 8.84 11.90 -45.34
CA MET A 1 8.95 12.25 -43.89
C MET A 1 8.77 10.93 -43.19
N SER A 2 9.87 10.38 -42.69
CA SER A 2 9.93 9.04 -42.08
C SER A 2 9.29 9.05 -40.72
N ASP A 3 8.18 8.33 -40.56
CA ASP A 3 7.57 7.97 -39.27
C ASP A 3 8.56 7.08 -38.51
N THR A 4 9.25 7.66 -37.53
CA THR A 4 9.92 6.90 -36.48
C THR A 4 8.86 6.45 -35.46
N ALA A 5 8.20 5.34 -35.77
CA ALA A 5 7.45 4.60 -34.76
C ALA A 5 8.45 4.25 -33.65
N SER A 6 8.31 4.92 -32.51
CA SER A 6 9.06 4.63 -31.28
C SER A 6 8.79 3.18 -30.93
N ALA A 7 9.79 2.31 -31.15
CA ALA A 7 9.67 0.91 -30.75
C ALA A 7 9.36 0.83 -29.24
N ALA A 8 8.22 0.24 -28.90
CA ALA A 8 7.83 0.05 -27.51
C ALA A 8 8.97 -0.63 -26.73
N PRO A 9 9.28 -0.20 -25.50
CA PRO A 9 10.41 -0.74 -24.76
C PRO A 9 10.26 -2.25 -24.56
N ARG A 10 11.26 -3.00 -25.02
CA ARG A 10 11.24 -4.47 -24.99
C ARG A 10 11.20 -4.96 -23.54
N VAL A 11 10.11 -5.59 -23.16
CA VAL A 11 9.93 -6.11 -21.79
C VAL A 11 10.85 -7.32 -21.58
N PRO A 12 11.67 -7.36 -20.50
CA PRO A 12 12.50 -8.55 -20.22
C PRO A 12 11.63 -9.81 -20.03
N LYS A 13 12.07 -10.96 -20.57
CA LYS A 13 11.29 -12.21 -20.54
C LYS A 13 10.78 -12.59 -19.15
N ARG A 14 11.63 -12.45 -18.11
CA ARG A 14 11.21 -12.72 -16.71
C ARG A 14 10.07 -11.83 -16.27
N VAL A 15 10.13 -10.54 -16.62
CA VAL A 15 9.09 -9.57 -16.26
C VAL A 15 7.80 -9.86 -17.00
N ALA A 16 7.89 -10.16 -18.31
CA ALA A 16 6.74 -10.54 -19.14
C ALA A 16 6.03 -11.80 -18.57
N ALA A 17 6.78 -12.84 -18.19
CA ALA A 17 6.24 -14.02 -17.58
C ALA A 17 5.46 -13.71 -16.29
N VAL A 18 6.00 -12.85 -15.41
CA VAL A 18 5.32 -12.46 -14.16
C VAL A 18 4.05 -11.68 -14.45
N ILE A 19 4.09 -10.74 -15.41
CA ILE A 19 2.90 -9.95 -15.82
C ILE A 19 1.80 -10.90 -16.30
N LEU A 20 2.08 -11.73 -17.30
CA LEU A 20 1.07 -12.59 -17.93
C LEU A 20 0.49 -13.60 -16.94
N ASN A 21 1.32 -14.29 -16.16
CA ASN A 21 0.86 -15.26 -15.17
C ASN A 21 0.03 -14.64 -14.06
N SER A 22 0.45 -13.49 -13.53
CA SER A 22 -0.29 -12.79 -12.47
C SER A 22 -1.65 -12.32 -12.97
N LEU A 23 -1.70 -11.67 -14.14
CA LEU A 23 -2.94 -11.14 -14.70
C LEU A 23 -3.91 -12.26 -15.12
N LYS A 24 -3.41 -13.36 -15.67
CA LYS A 24 -4.22 -14.56 -15.97
C LYS A 24 -4.81 -15.15 -14.69
N GLY A 25 -4.03 -15.16 -13.60
CA GLY A 25 -4.51 -15.56 -12.26
C GLY A 25 -5.42 -14.53 -11.57
N GLY A 26 -5.71 -13.38 -12.20
CA GLY A 26 -6.56 -12.32 -11.64
C GLY A 26 -5.91 -11.54 -10.50
N VAL A 27 -4.58 -11.59 -10.38
CA VAL A 27 -3.82 -10.84 -9.35
C VAL A 27 -2.93 -9.78 -9.99
N VAL A 28 -2.59 -8.75 -9.20
CA VAL A 28 -1.70 -7.68 -9.67
C VAL A 28 -0.25 -8.16 -9.63
N PRO A 29 0.52 -8.02 -10.71
CA PRO A 29 1.93 -8.38 -10.71
C PRO A 29 2.73 -7.46 -9.78
N ARG A 30 3.73 -8.02 -9.08
CA ARG A 30 4.61 -7.23 -8.20
C ARG A 30 5.70 -6.46 -8.93
N ILE A 31 6.01 -6.86 -10.16
CA ILE A 31 7.00 -6.21 -11.03
C ILE A 31 6.41 -5.97 -12.42
N GLY A 32 6.96 -5.00 -13.14
CA GLY A 32 6.54 -4.72 -14.52
C GLY A 32 5.32 -3.81 -14.65
N LEU A 33 4.81 -3.23 -13.56
CA LEU A 33 3.65 -2.33 -13.57
C LEU A 33 3.78 -1.17 -14.59
N PRO A 34 4.93 -0.50 -14.77
CA PRO A 34 5.06 0.59 -15.74
C PRO A 34 4.74 0.17 -17.19
N TYR A 35 4.94 -1.11 -17.53
CA TYR A 35 4.64 -1.61 -18.87
C TYR A 35 3.14 -1.74 -19.17
N ILE A 36 2.32 -1.87 -18.10
CA ILE A 36 0.88 -2.10 -18.22
C ILE A 36 0.03 -0.98 -17.56
N THR A 37 0.67 0.11 -17.14
CA THR A 37 -0.07 1.27 -16.59
C THR A 37 -0.75 2.01 -17.73
N VAL A 38 -2.07 2.25 -17.56
CA VAL A 38 -2.93 3.01 -18.46
C VAL A 38 -3.97 3.77 -17.65
N GLY A 39 -4.24 5.03 -18.02
CA GLY A 39 -5.36 5.82 -17.50
C GLY A 39 -5.31 6.17 -16.00
N ARG A 40 -4.13 6.20 -15.38
CA ARG A 40 -3.95 6.46 -13.94
C ARG A 40 -2.94 7.57 -13.64
N GLU A 41 -2.56 8.34 -14.64
CA GLU A 41 -1.50 9.35 -14.52
C GLU A 41 -1.86 10.44 -13.51
N VAL A 42 -3.13 10.82 -13.44
CA VAL A 42 -3.63 11.88 -12.55
C VAL A 42 -3.60 11.41 -11.11
N GLU A 43 -4.10 10.22 -10.83
CA GLU A 43 -4.11 9.61 -9.50
C GLU A 43 -2.68 9.32 -9.01
N ILE A 44 -1.83 8.78 -9.87
CA ILE A 44 -0.41 8.55 -9.56
C ILE A 44 0.27 9.87 -9.22
N ARG A 45 0.09 10.91 -10.03
CA ARG A 45 0.70 12.23 -9.79
C ARG A 45 0.28 12.81 -8.45
N ALA A 46 -0.99 12.70 -8.07
CA ALA A 46 -1.47 13.15 -6.77
C ALA A 46 -0.77 12.44 -5.62
N LEU A 47 -0.65 11.11 -5.70
CA LEU A 47 0.02 10.32 -4.67
C LEU A 47 1.53 10.56 -4.63
N LEU A 48 2.17 10.86 -5.76
CA LEU A 48 3.59 11.27 -5.79
C LEU A 48 3.79 12.64 -5.14
N THR A 49 2.83 13.57 -5.31
CA THR A 49 2.85 14.86 -4.60
C THR A 49 2.75 14.66 -3.08
N ASP A 50 1.91 13.73 -2.63
CA ASP A 50 1.84 13.35 -1.21
C ASP A 50 3.18 12.79 -0.70
N LEU A 51 3.88 11.95 -1.49
CA LEU A 51 5.20 11.45 -1.10
C LEU A 51 6.21 12.59 -0.91
N SER A 52 6.16 13.63 -1.76
CA SER A 52 7.03 14.81 -1.59
C SER A 52 6.72 15.53 -0.28
N LEU A 53 5.44 15.75 0.04
CA LEU A 53 5.02 16.34 1.32
C LEU A 53 5.53 15.52 2.53
N ILE A 54 5.44 14.18 2.44
CA ILE A 54 5.90 13.28 3.51
C ILE A 54 7.41 13.36 3.67
N ALA A 55 8.18 13.41 2.57
CA ALA A 55 9.64 13.53 2.61
C ALA A 55 10.10 14.82 3.29
N ASP A 56 9.32 15.91 3.18
CA ASP A 56 9.57 17.22 3.80
C ASP A 56 9.11 17.28 5.28
N GLY A 57 8.73 16.15 5.87
CA GLY A 57 8.34 16.04 7.29
C GLY A 57 6.85 16.13 7.54
N GLY A 58 6.04 16.30 6.50
CA GLY A 58 4.59 16.30 6.60
C GLY A 58 3.98 14.91 6.74
N ALA A 59 2.66 14.86 6.61
CA ALA A 59 1.91 13.62 6.58
C ALA A 59 0.76 13.70 5.57
N SER A 60 0.34 12.57 5.04
CA SER A 60 -0.80 12.45 4.12
C SER A 60 -1.73 11.33 4.53
N PHE A 61 -3.03 11.56 4.37
CA PHE A 61 -4.04 10.53 4.57
C PHE A 61 -5.02 10.52 3.38
N ARG A 62 -5.14 9.38 2.70
CA ARG A 62 -6.02 9.23 1.53
C ARG A 62 -6.90 7.99 1.64
N PHE A 63 -8.12 8.12 1.13
CA PHE A 63 -8.93 6.98 0.74
C PHE A 63 -8.84 6.73 -0.75
N LEU A 64 -8.56 5.50 -1.15
CA LEU A 64 -8.61 5.05 -2.53
C LEU A 64 -9.90 4.25 -2.73
N VAL A 65 -10.87 4.83 -3.40
CA VAL A 65 -12.23 4.28 -3.52
C VAL A 65 -12.49 3.84 -4.95
N GLY A 66 -12.94 2.61 -5.12
CA GLY A 66 -13.32 2.07 -6.42
C GLY A 66 -14.06 0.75 -6.27
N ARG A 67 -14.86 0.37 -7.27
CA ARG A 67 -15.54 -0.92 -7.32
C ARG A 67 -14.52 -2.07 -7.34
N TYR A 68 -14.96 -3.29 -7.08
CA TYR A 68 -14.11 -4.46 -7.30
C TYR A 68 -13.65 -4.49 -8.76
N GLY A 69 -12.38 -4.80 -8.98
CA GLY A 69 -11.78 -4.81 -10.32
C GLY A 69 -11.43 -3.43 -10.91
N ALA A 70 -11.78 -2.31 -10.27
CA ALA A 70 -11.46 -0.96 -10.75
C ALA A 70 -9.96 -0.58 -10.73
N GLY A 71 -9.09 -1.49 -10.31
CA GLY A 71 -7.63 -1.24 -10.30
C GLY A 71 -7.09 -0.64 -9.00
N LYS A 72 -7.83 -0.68 -7.86
CA LYS A 72 -7.32 -0.21 -6.56
C LYS A 72 -5.99 -0.87 -6.18
N SER A 73 -5.96 -2.19 -6.15
CA SER A 73 -4.74 -2.94 -5.79
C SER A 73 -3.60 -2.69 -6.78
N PHE A 74 -3.92 -2.44 -8.07
CA PHE A 74 -2.94 -2.04 -9.07
C PHE A 74 -2.31 -0.69 -8.72
N LEU A 75 -3.13 0.31 -8.38
CA LEU A 75 -2.63 1.64 -8.01
C LEU A 75 -1.86 1.60 -6.68
N LEU A 76 -2.34 0.85 -5.68
CA LEU A 76 -1.61 0.64 -4.41
C LEU A 76 -0.23 0.00 -4.67
N GLN A 77 -0.16 -1.01 -5.52
CA GLN A 77 1.11 -1.65 -5.86
C GLN A 77 2.02 -0.73 -6.69
N THR A 78 1.45 0.11 -7.55
CA THR A 78 2.19 1.10 -8.32
C THR A 78 2.83 2.14 -7.40
N ILE A 79 2.06 2.75 -6.51
CA ILE A 79 2.60 3.75 -5.58
C ILE A 79 3.60 3.13 -4.58
N ARG A 80 3.36 1.88 -4.14
CA ARG A 80 4.30 1.11 -3.33
C ARG A 80 5.68 1.01 -4.01
N THR A 81 5.68 0.65 -5.29
CA THR A 81 6.92 0.52 -6.06
C THR A 81 7.63 1.87 -6.22
N HIS A 82 6.88 2.93 -6.52
CA HIS A 82 7.44 4.29 -6.61
C HIS A 82 8.01 4.75 -5.28
N ALA A 83 7.27 4.61 -4.18
CA ALA A 83 7.70 5.02 -2.86
C ALA A 83 9.02 4.32 -2.46
N MET A 84 9.12 3.00 -2.63
CA MET A 84 10.36 2.27 -2.37
C MET A 84 11.51 2.74 -3.29
N GLY A 85 11.22 3.04 -4.55
CA GLY A 85 12.19 3.59 -5.52
C GLY A 85 12.78 4.91 -5.05
N GLU A 86 11.94 5.77 -4.48
CA GLU A 86 12.29 7.09 -3.93
C GLU A 86 12.95 7.05 -2.54
N GLY A 87 13.08 5.88 -1.92
CA GLY A 87 13.73 5.72 -0.61
C GLY A 87 12.79 5.78 0.58
N PHE A 88 11.50 5.56 0.37
CA PHE A 88 10.54 5.31 1.45
C PHE A 88 10.55 3.85 1.89
N VAL A 89 10.09 3.63 3.11
CA VAL A 89 9.69 2.31 3.60
C VAL A 89 8.19 2.18 3.42
N VAL A 90 7.73 1.02 2.95
CA VAL A 90 6.30 0.75 2.77
C VAL A 90 5.89 -0.41 3.67
N ALA A 91 4.74 -0.27 4.33
CA ALA A 91 4.09 -1.35 5.07
C ALA A 91 2.66 -1.52 4.59
N ASP A 92 2.23 -2.74 4.38
CA ASP A 92 0.89 -3.04 3.89
C ASP A 92 0.16 -4.06 4.78
N ALA A 93 -1.16 -3.91 4.89
CA ALA A 93 -2.03 -4.84 5.57
C ALA A 93 -3.42 -4.86 4.93
N ASP A 94 -3.97 -6.06 4.77
CA ASP A 94 -5.37 -6.26 4.41
C ASP A 94 -6.21 -6.48 5.66
N LEU A 95 -7.27 -5.69 5.81
CA LEU A 95 -8.22 -5.89 6.90
C LEU A 95 -8.99 -7.18 6.71
N SER A 96 -9.32 -7.81 7.83
CA SER A 96 -10.09 -9.05 7.89
C SER A 96 -10.93 -9.07 9.17
N PRO A 97 -11.76 -10.10 9.40
CA PRO A 97 -12.43 -10.25 10.69
C PRO A 97 -11.48 -10.28 11.88
N GLU A 98 -10.27 -10.81 11.71
CA GLU A 98 -9.22 -10.94 12.74
C GLU A 98 -8.29 -9.72 12.80
N ARG A 99 -8.21 -8.93 11.73
CA ARG A 99 -7.38 -7.73 11.59
C ARG A 99 -8.26 -6.52 11.36
N ARG A 100 -8.45 -5.72 12.39
CA ARG A 100 -9.23 -4.48 12.39
C ARG A 100 -8.38 -3.32 12.87
N LEU A 101 -8.92 -2.10 12.84
CA LEU A 101 -8.21 -0.94 13.37
C LEU A 101 -8.37 -0.81 14.89
N GLN A 102 -9.49 -1.32 15.43
CA GLN A 102 -9.81 -1.35 16.84
C GLN A 102 -10.63 -2.60 17.15
N GLY A 103 -10.35 -3.25 18.28
CA GLY A 103 -11.12 -4.40 18.73
C GLY A 103 -10.78 -4.79 20.17
N GLY A 104 -11.63 -5.58 20.80
CA GLY A 104 -11.43 -6.02 22.19
C GLY A 104 -10.60 -7.30 22.36
N GLN A 105 -10.10 -7.88 21.27
CA GLN A 105 -9.42 -9.18 21.29
C GLN A 105 -8.07 -9.18 20.52
N GLY A 106 -7.37 -8.07 20.52
CA GLY A 106 -6.08 -7.96 19.85
C GLY A 106 -6.17 -7.76 18.34
N GLN A 107 -7.32 -7.33 17.79
CA GLN A 107 -7.50 -7.18 16.35
C GLN A 107 -6.76 -5.98 15.78
N GLY A 108 -6.64 -4.87 16.53
CA GLY A 108 -5.80 -3.73 16.14
C GLY A 108 -4.32 -4.08 16.18
N LEU A 109 -3.92 -4.78 17.24
CA LEU A 109 -2.56 -5.30 17.36
C LEU A 109 -2.23 -6.32 16.24
N ALA A 110 -3.21 -7.12 15.79
CA ALA A 110 -3.02 -8.02 14.67
C ALA A 110 -2.77 -7.26 13.36
N THR A 111 -3.45 -6.13 13.13
CA THR A 111 -3.19 -5.24 11.99
C THR A 111 -1.78 -4.63 12.09
N TYR A 112 -1.38 -4.15 13.26
CA TYR A 112 -0.02 -3.66 13.50
C TYR A 112 1.04 -4.72 13.17
N ARG A 113 0.87 -5.94 13.70
CA ARG A 113 1.80 -7.06 13.44
C ARG A 113 1.92 -7.37 11.95
N GLU A 114 0.80 -7.30 11.23
CA GLU A 114 0.81 -7.49 9.78
C GLU A 114 1.61 -6.37 9.08
N LEU A 115 1.37 -5.10 9.44
CA LEU A 115 2.12 -3.97 8.91
C LEU A 115 3.63 -4.14 9.16
N ILE A 116 4.03 -4.49 10.39
CA ILE A 116 5.45 -4.65 10.73
C ILE A 116 6.08 -5.84 10.02
N ARG A 117 5.35 -6.94 9.85
CA ARG A 117 5.80 -8.11 9.09
C ARG A 117 6.05 -7.77 7.63
N ASN A 118 5.17 -6.94 7.04
CA ASN A 118 5.20 -6.57 5.63
C ASN A 118 6.05 -5.31 5.36
N ILE A 119 6.78 -4.78 6.36
CA ILE A 119 7.72 -3.67 6.14
C ILE A 119 8.69 -4.03 5.02
N SER A 120 8.73 -3.18 4.00
CA SER A 120 9.43 -3.38 2.74
C SER A 120 10.28 -2.17 2.40
N THR A 121 11.42 -2.44 1.77
CA THR A 121 12.35 -1.43 1.24
C THR A 121 12.69 -1.76 -0.21
N LYS A 122 13.37 -0.85 -0.90
CA LYS A 122 13.87 -1.09 -2.27
C LYS A 122 14.71 -2.36 -2.38
N THR A 123 15.54 -2.63 -1.36
CA THR A 123 16.42 -3.81 -1.33
C THR A 123 15.73 -5.07 -0.84
N ARG A 124 14.61 -4.94 -0.12
CA ARG A 124 13.79 -6.05 0.36
C ARG A 124 12.31 -5.77 0.12
N PRO A 125 11.85 -5.89 -1.13
CA PRO A 125 10.49 -5.50 -1.52
C PRO A 125 9.41 -6.50 -1.08
N GLU A 126 9.79 -7.70 -0.66
CA GLU A 126 8.85 -8.79 -0.31
C GLU A 126 8.39 -8.75 1.16
N GLY A 127 8.82 -7.75 1.93
CA GLY A 127 8.52 -7.65 3.36
C GLY A 127 9.66 -8.13 4.26
N GLY A 128 9.44 -8.05 5.58
CA GLY A 128 10.41 -8.49 6.59
C GLY A 128 11.69 -7.66 6.66
N ALA A 129 11.63 -6.39 6.27
CA ALA A 129 12.81 -5.53 6.26
C ALA A 129 13.16 -4.90 7.62
N LEU A 130 12.39 -5.18 8.70
CA LEU A 130 12.59 -4.52 10.00
C LEU A 130 14.03 -4.68 10.51
N ASN A 131 14.58 -5.90 10.53
CA ASN A 131 15.93 -6.13 11.03
C ASN A 131 16.97 -5.39 10.17
N LEU A 132 16.82 -5.43 8.84
CA LEU A 132 17.69 -4.68 7.92
C LEU A 132 17.70 -3.17 8.22
N ILE A 133 16.54 -2.61 8.58
CA ILE A 133 16.40 -1.19 8.95
C ILE A 133 17.11 -0.91 10.27
N LEU A 134 16.92 -1.76 11.27
CA LEU A 134 17.60 -1.63 12.58
C LEU A 134 19.11 -1.74 12.43
N ASP A 135 19.61 -2.72 11.68
CA ASP A 135 21.03 -2.93 11.41
C ASP A 135 21.63 -1.73 10.65
N ARG A 136 20.92 -1.21 9.66
CA ARG A 136 21.32 -0.02 8.92
C ARG A 136 21.43 1.21 9.84
N TRP A 137 20.48 1.38 10.76
CA TRP A 137 20.55 2.47 11.74
C TRP A 137 21.76 2.30 12.66
N VAL A 138 21.99 1.11 13.19
CA VAL A 138 23.18 0.82 14.04
C VAL A 138 24.47 1.11 13.27
N ALA A 139 24.56 0.66 12.02
CA ALA A 139 25.73 0.92 11.17
C ALA A 139 25.93 2.43 10.92
N SER A 140 24.87 3.21 10.78
CA SER A 140 24.94 4.67 10.63
C SER A 140 25.42 5.40 11.90
N CYS A 141 25.33 4.73 13.06
CA CYS A 141 25.77 5.22 14.36
C CYS A 141 27.11 4.60 14.83
N ALA A 142 27.84 3.89 13.97
CA ALA A 142 29.04 3.13 14.36
C ALA A 142 30.11 4.03 14.97
N ASP A 143 30.33 5.22 14.38
CA ASP A 143 31.31 6.18 14.82
C ASP A 143 30.72 7.30 15.73
N ALA A 144 29.44 7.22 16.04
CA ALA A 144 28.74 8.21 16.85
C ALA A 144 28.93 7.92 18.35
N ASP A 145 29.28 8.94 19.12
CA ASP A 145 29.28 8.87 20.57
C ASP A 145 27.85 8.79 21.13
N GLU A 146 27.70 8.50 22.42
CA GLU A 146 26.41 8.41 23.07
C GLU A 146 25.61 9.72 22.99
N SER A 147 26.25 10.86 23.02
CA SER A 147 25.63 12.17 22.94
C SER A 147 24.98 12.38 21.57
N ALA A 148 25.67 12.02 20.49
CA ALA A 148 25.15 12.10 19.13
C ALA A 148 23.97 11.17 18.91
N VAL A 149 24.02 9.93 19.43
CA VAL A 149 22.91 8.98 19.35
C VAL A 149 21.69 9.48 20.15
N ASN A 150 21.91 10.04 21.35
CA ASN A 150 20.85 10.63 22.16
C ASN A 150 20.20 11.83 21.45
N ALA A 151 21.00 12.72 20.85
CA ALA A 151 20.48 13.84 20.06
C ALA A 151 19.65 13.38 18.86
N GLN A 152 20.06 12.30 18.20
CA GLN A 152 19.30 11.70 17.09
C GLN A 152 17.95 11.11 17.54
N LEU A 153 17.89 10.51 18.74
CA LEU A 153 16.68 9.89 19.27
C LEU A 153 15.79 10.87 20.06
N ALA A 154 16.28 12.04 20.45
CA ALA A 154 15.52 13.02 21.22
C ALA A 154 14.14 13.38 20.62
N PRO A 155 13.99 13.57 19.28
CA PRO A 155 12.68 13.84 18.69
C PRO A 155 11.68 12.68 18.82
N LEU A 156 12.16 11.44 19.01
CA LEU A 156 11.29 10.29 19.28
C LEU A 156 10.80 10.34 20.74
N GLU A 157 11.65 10.70 21.69
CA GLU A 157 11.33 10.73 23.11
C GLU A 157 10.24 11.73 23.48
N GLU A 158 10.07 12.77 22.65
CA GLU A 158 8.97 13.75 22.81
C GLU A 158 7.60 13.20 22.36
N MET A 159 7.58 12.09 21.64
CA MET A 159 6.34 11.47 21.15
C MET A 159 5.73 10.54 22.21
N VAL A 160 4.43 10.26 22.07
CA VAL A 160 3.74 9.26 22.90
C VAL A 160 4.46 7.91 22.80
N HIS A 161 4.78 7.30 23.95
CA HIS A 161 5.58 6.06 24.06
C HIS A 161 7.03 6.18 23.56
N GLY A 162 7.48 7.37 23.19
CA GLY A 162 8.78 7.60 22.55
C GLY A 162 9.96 7.24 23.42
N PHE A 163 9.89 7.50 24.74
CA PHE A 163 10.96 7.15 25.68
C PHE A 163 11.22 5.63 25.71
N ASP A 164 10.17 4.83 25.83
CA ASP A 164 10.33 3.36 25.82
C ASP A 164 10.83 2.85 24.46
N PHE A 165 10.36 3.43 23.36
CA PHE A 165 10.79 3.08 22.03
C PHE A 165 12.28 3.41 21.81
N ALA A 166 12.72 4.61 22.17
CA ALA A 166 14.13 5.02 22.10
C ALA A 166 15.03 4.14 22.99
N ARG A 167 14.54 3.77 24.19
CA ARG A 167 15.24 2.82 25.07
C ARG A 167 15.44 1.46 24.40
N MET A 168 14.43 0.94 23.70
CA MET A 168 14.56 -0.32 22.97
C MET A 168 15.57 -0.22 21.80
N LEU A 169 15.60 0.92 21.10
CA LEU A 169 16.61 1.15 20.06
C LEU A 169 18.04 1.17 20.63
N ARG A 170 18.26 1.86 21.77
CA ARG A 170 19.58 1.82 22.45
C ARG A 170 20.00 0.42 22.86
N ARG A 171 19.03 -0.38 23.38
CA ARG A 171 19.30 -1.80 23.70
C ARG A 171 19.66 -2.62 22.47
N TYR A 172 18.97 -2.40 21.35
CA TYR A 172 19.31 -3.08 20.11
C TYR A 172 20.75 -2.73 19.68
N ARG A 173 21.12 -1.45 19.73
CA ARG A 173 22.48 -1.00 19.39
C ARG A 173 23.53 -1.63 20.31
N ALA A 174 23.29 -1.67 21.61
CA ALA A 174 24.20 -2.31 22.58
C ALA A 174 24.34 -3.82 22.29
N ALA A 175 23.21 -4.51 22.05
CA ALA A 175 23.21 -5.93 21.70
C ALA A 175 24.01 -6.23 20.43
N VAL A 176 23.91 -5.37 19.41
CA VAL A 176 24.74 -5.50 18.18
C VAL A 176 26.23 -5.34 18.50
N SER A 177 26.61 -4.37 19.32
CA SER A 177 28.02 -4.17 19.70
C SER A 177 28.60 -5.32 20.53
N GLU A 178 27.76 -5.97 21.32
CA GLU A 178 28.10 -7.15 22.15
C GLU A 178 27.94 -8.47 21.39
N SER A 179 27.42 -8.45 20.15
CA SER A 179 27.06 -9.63 19.37
C SER A 179 26.05 -10.55 20.08
N ASP A 180 25.17 -9.97 20.90
CA ASP A 180 24.11 -10.67 21.64
C ASP A 180 22.85 -10.82 20.77
N GLU A 181 22.81 -11.94 19.99
CA GLU A 181 21.67 -12.25 19.09
C GLU A 181 20.36 -12.43 19.87
N GLU A 182 20.42 -12.93 21.11
CA GLU A 182 19.23 -13.14 21.93
C GLU A 182 18.61 -11.80 22.37
N ALA A 183 19.43 -10.85 22.81
CA ALA A 183 18.97 -9.50 23.14
C ALA A 183 18.43 -8.76 21.92
N MET A 184 19.10 -8.89 20.74
CA MET A 184 18.58 -8.35 19.48
C MET A 184 17.19 -8.94 19.14
N SER A 185 17.03 -10.25 19.27
CA SER A 185 15.76 -10.94 19.02
C SER A 185 14.65 -10.49 19.96
N ARG A 186 14.95 -10.33 21.25
CA ARG A 186 13.99 -9.84 22.26
C ARG A 186 13.50 -8.44 21.96
N VAL A 187 14.39 -7.51 21.56
CA VAL A 187 14.02 -6.16 21.16
C VAL A 187 13.17 -6.18 19.89
N THR A 188 13.56 -6.98 18.90
CA THR A 188 12.80 -7.11 17.65
C THR A 188 11.40 -7.69 17.91
N LYS A 189 11.27 -8.69 18.79
CA LYS A 189 9.99 -9.25 19.26
C LYS A 189 9.10 -8.15 19.88
N TRP A 190 9.72 -7.25 20.66
CA TRP A 190 8.99 -6.13 21.25
C TRP A 190 8.48 -5.13 20.18
N ILE A 191 9.33 -4.70 19.25
CA ILE A 191 8.94 -3.79 18.17
C ILE A 191 7.84 -4.42 17.28
N ARG A 192 7.85 -5.74 17.11
CA ARG A 192 6.80 -6.47 16.38
C ARG A 192 5.48 -6.59 17.14
N GLY A 193 5.42 -6.15 18.40
CA GLY A 193 4.22 -6.28 19.24
C GLY A 193 3.90 -7.73 19.61
N GLU A 194 4.90 -8.60 19.71
CA GLU A 194 4.71 -10.04 19.93
C GLU A 194 4.67 -10.45 21.41
N TYR A 195 5.01 -9.54 22.35
CA TYR A 195 4.81 -9.78 23.76
C TYR A 195 3.33 -9.81 24.11
N ARG A 196 2.90 -10.83 24.84
CA ARG A 196 1.50 -11.02 25.22
C ARG A 196 1.16 -10.37 26.54
N THR A 197 2.11 -10.31 27.48
CA THR A 197 1.91 -9.75 28.81
C THR A 197 3.05 -8.81 29.21
N LYS A 198 2.71 -7.83 30.06
CA LYS A 198 3.70 -6.92 30.64
C LYS A 198 4.71 -7.67 31.53
N SER A 199 4.30 -8.77 32.15
CA SER A 199 5.19 -9.61 32.98
C SER A 199 6.25 -10.31 32.15
N GLU A 200 5.88 -10.84 30.97
CA GLU A 200 6.81 -11.43 30.00
C GLU A 200 7.84 -10.39 29.54
N ALA A 201 7.37 -9.21 29.10
CA ALA A 201 8.26 -8.13 28.66
C ALA A 201 9.19 -7.64 29.77
N ARG A 202 8.70 -7.59 31.03
CA ARG A 202 9.52 -7.21 32.18
C ARG A 202 10.61 -8.26 32.46
N ALA A 203 10.29 -9.53 32.37
CA ALA A 203 11.27 -10.62 32.62
C ALA A 203 12.36 -10.63 31.54
N GLU A 204 12.00 -10.47 30.27
CA GLU A 204 12.93 -10.56 29.14
C GLU A 204 13.65 -9.24 28.81
N LEU A 205 13.00 -8.10 29.03
CA LEU A 205 13.48 -6.76 28.62
C LEU A 205 13.58 -5.76 29.78
N GLY A 206 13.21 -6.12 30.99
CA GLY A 206 13.12 -5.14 32.10
C GLY A 206 12.14 -3.98 31.81
N SER A 207 11.25 -4.11 30.86
CA SER A 207 10.24 -3.14 30.49
C SER A 207 8.84 -3.69 30.70
N SER A 208 7.97 -2.93 31.38
CA SER A 208 6.57 -3.28 31.52
C SER A 208 5.66 -2.68 30.46
N THR A 209 6.24 -2.03 29.44
CA THR A 209 5.50 -1.46 28.31
C THR A 209 5.43 -2.48 27.18
N ILE A 210 4.26 -2.70 26.63
CA ILE A 210 4.01 -3.55 25.45
C ILE A 210 3.09 -2.80 24.50
N ILE A 211 3.17 -3.10 23.22
CA ILE A 211 2.27 -2.56 22.20
C ILE A 211 0.91 -3.25 22.33
N SER A 212 -0.18 -2.49 22.31
CA SER A 212 -1.55 -2.95 22.53
C SER A 212 -2.51 -2.51 21.42
N ASP A 213 -3.78 -2.98 21.50
CA ASP A 213 -4.86 -2.57 20.60
C ASP A 213 -5.15 -1.06 20.64
N ASP A 214 -4.87 -0.41 21.74
CA ASP A 214 -5.23 1.00 21.93
C ASP A 214 -4.16 1.93 21.35
N ASP A 215 -2.89 1.56 21.44
CA ASP A 215 -1.73 2.42 21.18
C ASP A 215 -0.91 2.06 19.94
N TRP A 216 -1.22 0.97 19.23
CA TRP A 216 -0.44 0.50 18.09
C TRP A 216 -0.17 1.59 17.02
N TYR A 217 -1.12 2.52 16.84
CA TYR A 217 -0.94 3.59 15.85
C TYR A 217 0.12 4.62 16.31
N ASP A 218 0.27 4.84 17.60
CA ASP A 218 1.34 5.69 18.13
C ASP A 218 2.72 5.08 17.81
N TYR A 219 2.83 3.76 17.88
CA TYR A 219 4.05 3.06 17.46
C TYR A 219 4.29 3.11 15.95
N VAL A 220 3.26 3.13 15.11
CA VAL A 220 3.43 3.39 13.68
C VAL A 220 4.04 4.79 13.43
N LYS A 221 3.56 5.80 14.15
CA LYS A 221 4.14 7.17 14.08
C LYS A 221 5.61 7.19 14.54
N LEU A 222 5.92 6.50 15.63
CA LEU A 222 7.31 6.36 16.13
C LEU A 222 8.21 5.68 15.10
N ILE A 223 7.76 4.61 14.48
CA ILE A 223 8.52 3.92 13.43
C ILE A 223 8.74 4.86 12.24
N ALA A 224 7.72 5.58 11.77
CA ALA A 224 7.85 6.53 10.68
C ALA A 224 8.95 7.58 10.98
N ARG A 225 8.97 8.12 12.19
CA ARG A 225 10.01 9.06 12.63
C ARG A 225 11.39 8.41 12.74
N PHE A 226 11.47 7.19 13.27
CA PHE A 226 12.72 6.42 13.38
C PHE A 226 13.33 6.11 12.00
N LEU A 227 12.51 5.84 10.99
CA LEU A 227 13.00 5.57 9.65
C LEU A 227 13.81 6.72 9.06
N VAL A 228 13.49 7.96 9.42
CA VAL A 228 14.29 9.14 9.02
C VAL A 228 15.67 9.10 9.68
N CYS A 229 15.76 8.70 10.95
CA CYS A 229 17.04 8.46 11.62
C CYS A 229 17.86 7.35 10.93
N SER A 230 17.19 6.42 10.26
CA SER A 230 17.82 5.31 9.52
C SER A 230 18.15 5.67 8.05
N GLY A 231 17.96 6.95 7.65
CA GLY A 231 18.26 7.46 6.31
C GLY A 231 17.21 7.16 5.25
N TYR A 232 15.97 6.88 5.65
CA TYR A 232 14.81 6.80 4.74
C TYR A 232 14.05 8.13 4.71
N LYS A 233 13.25 8.37 3.67
CA LYS A 233 12.47 9.61 3.52
C LYS A 233 11.18 9.63 4.37
N GLY A 234 10.74 8.49 4.87
CA GLY A 234 9.52 8.32 5.65
C GLY A 234 8.88 6.96 5.42
N MET A 235 7.63 6.83 5.86
CA MET A 235 6.86 5.60 5.79
C MET A 235 5.54 5.80 5.03
N LEU A 236 5.22 4.87 4.15
CA LEU A 236 3.92 4.76 3.50
C LEU A 236 3.21 3.51 4.01
N VAL A 237 2.05 3.70 4.62
CA VAL A 237 1.18 2.63 5.13
C VAL A 237 0.01 2.43 4.18
N LEU A 238 -0.16 1.22 3.68
CA LEU A 238 -1.24 0.82 2.78
C LEU A 238 -2.16 -0.15 3.52
N ILE A 239 -3.43 0.23 3.71
CA ILE A 239 -4.43 -0.60 4.36
C ILE A 239 -5.56 -0.85 3.35
N ASP A 240 -5.71 -2.07 2.87
CA ASP A 240 -6.77 -2.41 1.92
C ASP A 240 -7.92 -3.17 2.62
N GLU A 241 -8.96 -3.47 1.85
CA GLU A 241 -10.14 -4.23 2.27
C GLU A 241 -10.97 -3.58 3.40
N LEU A 242 -11.15 -2.24 3.34
CA LEU A 242 -12.04 -1.51 4.28
C LEU A 242 -13.48 -2.06 4.33
N VAL A 243 -13.89 -2.82 3.33
CA VAL A 243 -15.18 -3.53 3.31
C VAL A 243 -15.34 -4.46 4.52
N ASN A 244 -14.23 -4.94 5.12
CA ASN A 244 -14.29 -5.76 6.31
C ASN A 244 -14.71 -4.98 7.56
N LEU A 245 -14.47 -3.66 7.62
CA LEU A 245 -15.05 -2.81 8.67
C LEU A 245 -16.55 -2.60 8.44
N TYR A 246 -16.96 -2.37 7.20
CA TYR A 246 -18.37 -2.25 6.82
C TYR A 246 -19.18 -3.50 7.19
N LYS A 247 -18.59 -4.69 7.05
CA LYS A 247 -19.21 -5.97 7.38
C LYS A 247 -19.37 -6.24 8.88
N ILE A 248 -18.72 -5.48 9.78
CA ILE A 248 -18.84 -5.67 11.24
C ILE A 248 -20.32 -5.55 11.63
N PRO A 249 -20.94 -6.59 12.22
CA PRO A 249 -22.39 -6.57 12.53
C PRO A 249 -22.71 -5.56 13.61
N ASN A 250 -21.92 -5.52 14.69
CA ASN A 250 -22.14 -4.65 15.84
C ASN A 250 -21.79 -3.19 15.49
N ALA A 251 -22.77 -2.28 15.65
CA ALA A 251 -22.64 -0.88 15.28
C ALA A 251 -21.60 -0.14 16.17
N ILE A 252 -21.52 -0.46 17.46
CA ILE A 252 -20.59 0.17 18.40
C ILE A 252 -19.15 -0.23 18.03
N THR A 253 -18.90 -1.52 17.81
CA THR A 253 -17.59 -2.00 17.38
C THR A 253 -17.17 -1.37 16.05
N ARG A 254 -18.11 -1.22 15.12
CA ARG A 254 -17.84 -0.58 13.82
C ARG A 254 -17.51 0.89 14.02
N GLN A 255 -18.21 1.60 14.90
CA GLN A 255 -17.94 2.99 15.23
C GLN A 255 -16.54 3.18 15.81
N TYR A 256 -16.09 2.34 16.73
CA TYR A 256 -14.72 2.42 17.28
C TYR A 256 -13.64 2.31 16.20
N ASN A 257 -13.87 1.50 15.18
CA ASN A 257 -12.95 1.44 14.02
C ASN A 257 -12.96 2.76 13.23
N TYR A 258 -14.10 3.40 13.06
CA TYR A 258 -14.21 4.71 12.39
C TYR A 258 -13.62 5.84 13.24
N GLU A 259 -13.72 5.77 14.57
CA GLU A 259 -13.02 6.68 15.47
C GLU A 259 -11.50 6.56 15.36
N LYS A 260 -10.97 5.36 15.19
CA LYS A 260 -9.53 5.16 14.93
C LYS A 260 -9.13 5.80 13.59
N ILE A 261 -9.93 5.67 12.55
CA ILE A 261 -9.71 6.37 11.26
C ILE A 261 -9.71 7.89 11.47
N LEU A 262 -10.68 8.42 12.23
CA LEU A 262 -10.74 9.85 12.54
C LEU A 262 -9.50 10.33 13.28
N THR A 263 -8.99 9.54 14.22
CA THR A 263 -7.75 9.84 14.96
C THR A 263 -6.56 9.94 13.98
N MET A 264 -6.39 8.95 13.10
CA MET A 264 -5.32 8.96 12.08
C MET A 264 -5.43 10.18 11.17
N TYR A 265 -6.63 10.49 10.70
CA TYR A 265 -6.90 11.63 9.83
C TYR A 265 -6.60 12.97 10.53
N ASN A 266 -7.09 13.14 11.78
CA ASN A 266 -6.84 14.34 12.55
C ASN A 266 -5.34 14.52 12.89
N ASP A 267 -4.63 13.46 13.24
CA ASP A 267 -3.18 13.52 13.53
C ASP A 267 -2.39 13.98 12.31
N THR A 268 -2.81 13.57 11.12
CA THR A 268 -2.23 14.04 9.84
C THR A 268 -2.45 15.54 9.67
N LEU A 269 -3.67 16.03 9.88
CA LEU A 269 -4.00 17.45 9.69
C LEU A 269 -3.42 18.38 10.78
N GLN A 270 -3.21 17.84 11.98
CA GLN A 270 -2.70 18.60 13.14
C GLN A 270 -1.18 18.53 13.28
N GLY A 271 -0.47 17.88 12.37
CA GLY A 271 0.99 17.73 12.42
C GLY A 271 1.48 16.79 13.53
N LYS A 272 0.60 15.98 14.13
CA LYS A 272 0.97 14.96 15.11
C LYS A 272 1.55 13.69 14.46
N ALA A 273 1.21 13.45 13.20
CA ALA A 273 1.89 12.49 12.36
C ALA A 273 2.92 13.23 11.50
N GLN A 274 4.12 12.68 11.40
CA GLN A 274 5.23 13.23 10.62
C GLN A 274 5.88 12.11 9.82
N TYR A 275 6.35 12.43 8.61
CA TYR A 275 7.01 11.46 7.71
C TYR A 275 6.16 10.21 7.44
N LEU A 276 4.83 10.36 7.52
CA LEU A 276 3.88 9.25 7.44
C LEU A 276 2.80 9.51 6.40
N GLY A 277 2.68 8.60 5.44
CA GLY A 277 1.53 8.53 4.54
C GLY A 277 0.65 7.34 4.89
N VAL A 278 -0.67 7.50 4.85
CA VAL A 278 -1.64 6.42 5.01
C VAL A 278 -2.58 6.43 3.82
N ILE A 279 -2.70 5.31 3.12
CA ILE A 279 -3.68 5.12 2.05
C ILE A 279 -4.58 3.93 2.41
N MET A 280 -5.88 4.18 2.47
CA MET A 280 -6.88 3.15 2.77
C MET A 280 -7.71 2.80 1.55
N GLY A 281 -7.68 1.53 1.14
CA GLY A 281 -8.43 1.00 0.01
C GLY A 281 -9.84 0.55 0.40
N GLY A 282 -10.85 1.02 -0.34
CA GLY A 282 -12.24 0.66 -0.08
C GLY A 282 -13.15 0.69 -1.30
N THR A 283 -14.36 0.18 -1.13
CA THR A 283 -15.42 0.29 -2.14
C THR A 283 -16.28 1.52 -1.88
N PRO A 284 -17.03 2.04 -2.88
CA PRO A 284 -17.97 3.12 -2.65
C PRO A 284 -18.94 2.83 -1.49
N THR A 285 -19.45 1.61 -1.41
CA THR A 285 -20.35 1.19 -0.33
C THR A 285 -19.68 1.23 1.04
N SER A 286 -18.42 0.78 1.15
CA SER A 286 -17.71 0.77 2.44
C SER A 286 -17.41 2.18 2.96
N ILE A 287 -17.34 3.17 2.09
CA ILE A 287 -17.06 4.56 2.46
C ILE A 287 -18.36 5.39 2.54
N GLU A 288 -19.18 5.39 1.50
CA GLU A 288 -20.23 6.39 1.28
C GLU A 288 -21.60 5.99 1.84
N ASP A 289 -21.81 4.71 2.18
CA ASP A 289 -23.05 4.27 2.80
C ASP A 289 -23.25 4.96 4.17
N ARG A 290 -24.32 5.76 4.26
CA ARG A 290 -24.65 6.52 5.48
C ARG A 290 -25.17 5.69 6.64
N ARG A 291 -25.48 4.40 6.43
CA ARG A 291 -25.97 3.50 7.47
C ARG A 291 -24.84 2.70 8.11
N ARG A 292 -23.87 2.27 7.32
CA ARG A 292 -22.83 1.34 7.77
C ARG A 292 -21.41 1.69 7.31
N GLY A 293 -21.26 2.47 6.24
CA GLY A 293 -19.95 2.92 5.72
C GLY A 293 -19.27 3.94 6.64
N VAL A 294 -18.10 4.37 6.22
CA VAL A 294 -17.33 5.44 6.93
C VAL A 294 -18.19 6.70 7.13
N PHE A 295 -19.07 7.02 6.17
CA PHE A 295 -20.00 8.15 6.25
C PHE A 295 -21.16 7.97 7.23
N SER A 296 -21.33 6.79 7.83
CA SER A 296 -22.24 6.60 8.95
C SER A 296 -21.75 7.32 10.22
N TYR A 297 -20.45 7.56 10.33
CA TYR A 297 -19.84 8.34 11.38
C TYR A 297 -19.74 9.81 10.98
N GLU A 298 -20.58 10.64 11.58
CA GLU A 298 -20.79 12.02 11.16
C GLU A 298 -19.53 12.88 11.19
N ALA A 299 -18.66 12.66 12.16
CA ALA A 299 -17.40 13.37 12.28
C ALA A 299 -16.44 13.11 11.09
N LEU A 300 -16.42 11.90 10.55
CA LEU A 300 -15.69 11.59 9.30
C LEU A 300 -16.43 12.13 8.09
N ARG A 301 -17.75 11.93 8.01
CA ARG A 301 -18.54 12.40 6.88
C ARG A 301 -18.35 13.90 6.63
N SER A 302 -18.41 14.72 7.69
CA SER A 302 -18.26 16.18 7.57
C SER A 302 -16.88 16.61 7.07
N ARG A 303 -15.81 15.83 7.37
CA ARG A 303 -14.42 16.11 6.96
C ARG A 303 -14.08 15.56 5.58
N LEU A 304 -14.73 14.47 5.20
CA LEU A 304 -14.45 13.75 3.95
C LEU A 304 -15.43 14.10 2.84
N ALA A 305 -16.51 14.86 3.15
CA ALA A 305 -17.49 15.26 2.17
C ALA A 305 -16.83 16.08 1.05
N GLN A 306 -17.26 15.80 -0.17
CA GLN A 306 -16.79 16.48 -1.36
C GLN A 306 -17.12 17.96 -1.29
N GLY A 307 -16.18 18.83 -1.65
CA GLY A 307 -16.38 20.27 -1.69
C GLY A 307 -17.49 20.66 -2.68
N ARG A 308 -18.19 21.76 -2.40
CA ARG A 308 -19.33 22.25 -3.24
C ARG A 308 -18.96 22.52 -4.69
N PHE A 309 -17.68 22.72 -4.99
CA PHE A 309 -17.16 23.05 -6.32
C PHE A 309 -16.57 21.86 -7.07
N ALA A 310 -16.48 20.69 -6.41
CA ALA A 310 -16.00 19.49 -7.07
C ALA A 310 -17.07 18.97 -8.05
N ARG A 311 -16.68 18.80 -9.33
CA ARG A 311 -17.49 18.25 -10.42
C ARG A 311 -16.85 16.97 -10.90
N GLU A 312 -17.60 16.14 -11.63
CA GLU A 312 -17.08 14.89 -12.19
C GLU A 312 -15.92 15.09 -13.18
N ASP A 313 -15.94 16.24 -13.89
CA ASP A 313 -14.91 16.64 -14.85
C ASP A 313 -13.72 17.39 -14.22
N LEU A 314 -13.85 17.87 -12.96
CA LEU A 314 -12.80 18.57 -12.22
C LEU A 314 -12.44 17.76 -10.98
N LYS A 315 -11.52 16.80 -11.14
CA LYS A 315 -11.00 15.98 -10.04
C LYS A 315 -10.19 16.86 -9.08
N ASP A 316 -10.68 17.01 -7.85
CA ASP A 316 -9.90 17.61 -6.77
C ASP A 316 -8.87 16.59 -6.27
N MET A 317 -7.64 16.75 -6.74
CA MET A 317 -6.53 15.83 -6.40
C MET A 317 -5.96 16.09 -4.99
N LEU A 318 -6.42 17.13 -4.32
CA LEU A 318 -6.10 17.39 -2.91
C LEU A 318 -7.16 16.83 -1.97
N ALA A 319 -8.31 16.41 -2.50
CA ALA A 319 -9.38 15.81 -1.70
C ALA A 319 -8.90 14.51 -1.00
N PRO A 320 -9.31 14.26 0.24
CA PRO A 320 -8.91 13.06 0.97
C PRO A 320 -9.40 11.76 0.33
N ILE A 321 -10.38 11.81 -0.56
CA ILE A 321 -10.92 10.66 -1.27
C ILE A 321 -10.56 10.72 -2.75
N ILE A 322 -9.74 9.78 -3.21
CA ILE A 322 -9.45 9.53 -4.62
C ILE A 322 -10.42 8.47 -5.12
N ARG A 323 -11.30 8.85 -6.07
CA ARG A 323 -12.27 7.93 -6.68
C ARG A 323 -11.74 7.41 -8.00
N LEU A 324 -11.52 6.10 -8.07
CA LEU A 324 -11.13 5.45 -9.31
C LEU A 324 -12.37 5.26 -10.20
N GLN A 325 -12.31 5.89 -11.35
CA GLN A 325 -13.28 5.62 -12.42
C GLN A 325 -12.91 4.32 -13.14
N PRO A 326 -13.86 3.60 -13.71
CA PRO A 326 -13.57 2.51 -14.64
C PRO A 326 -12.65 3.00 -15.75
N LEU A 327 -11.81 2.12 -16.31
CA LEU A 327 -11.06 2.45 -17.51
C LEU A 327 -12.03 2.68 -18.68
N THR A 328 -11.74 3.68 -19.51
CA THR A 328 -12.52 3.93 -20.72
C THR A 328 -12.28 2.84 -21.75
N TYR A 329 -13.09 2.83 -22.79
CA TYR A 329 -12.92 1.88 -23.90
C TYR A 329 -11.55 2.05 -24.58
N GLU A 330 -11.12 3.28 -24.80
CA GLU A 330 -9.83 3.62 -25.38
C GLU A 330 -8.67 3.21 -24.48
N GLU A 331 -8.80 3.41 -23.17
CA GLU A 331 -7.81 2.98 -22.18
C GLU A 331 -7.68 1.46 -22.14
N LEU A 332 -8.79 0.73 -22.24
CA LEU A 332 -8.78 -0.74 -22.34
C LEU A 332 -8.15 -1.21 -23.65
N LEU A 333 -8.42 -0.54 -24.77
CA LEU A 333 -7.81 -0.86 -26.04
C LEU A 333 -6.28 -0.74 -25.97
N VAL A 334 -5.77 0.36 -25.44
CA VAL A 334 -4.32 0.55 -25.22
C VAL A 334 -3.76 -0.53 -24.29
N LEU A 335 -4.50 -0.93 -23.25
CA LEU A 335 -4.06 -1.95 -22.32
C LEU A 335 -3.93 -3.33 -22.98
N ILE A 336 -4.95 -3.77 -23.75
CA ILE A 336 -4.90 -5.07 -24.44
C ILE A 336 -3.85 -5.09 -25.55
N GLU A 337 -3.62 -3.96 -26.24
CA GLU A 337 -2.53 -3.83 -27.21
C GLU A 337 -1.16 -4.04 -26.53
N LYS A 338 -0.90 -3.37 -25.38
CA LYS A 338 0.32 -3.60 -24.59
C LYS A 338 0.46 -5.06 -24.18
N LEU A 339 -0.62 -5.71 -23.74
CA LEU A 339 -0.59 -7.12 -23.35
C LEU A 339 -0.30 -8.04 -24.52
N MET A 340 -0.85 -7.77 -25.71
CA MET A 340 -0.52 -8.48 -26.94
C MET A 340 0.97 -8.39 -27.27
N GLN A 341 1.56 -7.20 -27.20
CA GLN A 341 2.99 -6.99 -27.43
C GLN A 341 3.87 -7.73 -26.40
N ILE A 342 3.48 -7.70 -25.12
CA ILE A 342 4.17 -8.42 -24.04
C ILE A 342 4.11 -9.93 -24.29
N HIS A 343 2.95 -10.45 -24.66
CA HIS A 343 2.71 -11.86 -24.92
C HIS A 343 3.51 -12.31 -26.15
N ALA A 344 3.47 -11.55 -27.23
CA ALA A 344 4.23 -11.82 -28.46
C ALA A 344 5.74 -11.84 -28.20
N GLY A 345 6.24 -10.86 -27.45
CA GLY A 345 7.66 -10.79 -27.07
C GLY A 345 8.11 -11.92 -26.15
N TYR A 346 7.22 -12.44 -25.30
CA TYR A 346 7.52 -13.56 -24.41
C TYR A 346 7.56 -14.89 -25.15
N PHE A 347 6.54 -15.18 -25.96
CA PHE A 347 6.41 -16.45 -26.69
C PHE A 347 7.12 -16.46 -28.06
N GLY A 348 7.56 -15.31 -28.60
CA GLY A 348 8.35 -15.22 -29.83
C GLY A 348 7.53 -15.26 -31.09
N TRP A 349 6.27 -14.80 -31.08
CA TRP A 349 5.44 -14.67 -32.26
C TRP A 349 5.30 -13.20 -32.71
N THR A 350 4.91 -13.00 -33.96
CA THR A 350 4.67 -11.66 -34.47
C THR A 350 3.19 -11.34 -34.43
N PRO A 351 2.77 -10.22 -33.79
CA PRO A 351 1.37 -9.83 -33.77
C PRO A 351 0.80 -9.65 -35.16
N THR A 352 -0.25 -10.38 -35.47
CA THR A 352 -1.01 -10.28 -36.70
C THR A 352 -2.38 -9.67 -36.50
N LEU A 353 -2.83 -9.56 -35.24
CA LEU A 353 -4.08 -8.91 -34.89
C LEU A 353 -3.98 -7.41 -35.14
N THR A 354 -4.96 -6.89 -35.87
CA THR A 354 -5.08 -5.47 -36.18
C THR A 354 -5.80 -4.74 -35.07
N GLU A 355 -5.76 -3.40 -35.06
CA GLU A 355 -6.56 -2.59 -34.15
C GLU A 355 -8.06 -2.92 -34.21
N ASN A 356 -8.57 -3.20 -35.42
CA ASN A 356 -9.98 -3.60 -35.62
C ASN A 356 -10.30 -4.92 -34.93
N ASP A 357 -9.39 -5.90 -34.93
CA ASP A 357 -9.60 -7.18 -34.24
C ASP A 357 -9.68 -6.96 -32.71
N LEU A 358 -8.84 -6.08 -32.16
CA LEU A 358 -8.87 -5.70 -30.74
C LEU A 358 -10.16 -4.96 -30.38
N VAL A 359 -10.59 -4.04 -31.24
CA VAL A 359 -11.88 -3.33 -31.12
C VAL A 359 -13.04 -4.32 -31.12
N ASP A 360 -13.05 -5.30 -32.03
CA ASP A 360 -14.11 -6.29 -32.11
C ASP A 360 -14.11 -7.24 -30.90
N PHE A 361 -12.94 -7.60 -30.36
CA PHE A 361 -12.85 -8.30 -29.09
C PHE A 361 -13.53 -7.51 -27.96
N LEU A 362 -13.20 -6.23 -27.80
CA LEU A 362 -13.81 -5.38 -26.78
C LEU A 362 -15.33 -5.23 -26.99
N LYS A 363 -15.81 -5.10 -28.23
CA LYS A 363 -17.26 -5.07 -28.54
C LYS A 363 -17.98 -6.35 -28.06
N ILE A 364 -17.33 -7.50 -28.25
CA ILE A 364 -17.86 -8.79 -27.80
C ILE A 364 -17.95 -8.81 -26.28
N GLU A 365 -16.87 -8.38 -25.58
CA GLU A 365 -16.86 -8.32 -24.11
C GLU A 365 -17.92 -7.38 -23.56
N PHE A 366 -18.05 -6.17 -24.10
CA PHE A 366 -19.07 -5.20 -23.71
C PHE A 366 -20.48 -5.56 -24.17
N GLY A 367 -20.63 -6.37 -25.20
CA GLY A 367 -21.92 -6.87 -25.68
C GLY A 367 -22.49 -8.03 -24.85
N ARG A 368 -21.75 -8.61 -23.93
CA ARG A 368 -22.24 -9.66 -23.02
C ARG A 368 -23.34 -9.10 -22.11
N VAL A 369 -24.40 -9.88 -21.88
CA VAL A 369 -25.51 -9.48 -21.01
C VAL A 369 -25.01 -9.16 -19.61
N GLY A 370 -25.26 -7.93 -19.14
CA GLY A 370 -24.82 -7.44 -17.83
C GLY A 370 -23.42 -6.78 -17.83
N ALA A 371 -22.75 -6.63 -18.97
CA ALA A 371 -21.43 -6.01 -19.08
C ALA A 371 -21.44 -4.56 -18.57
N ASP A 372 -22.49 -3.78 -18.84
CA ASP A 372 -22.62 -2.39 -18.40
C ASP A 372 -22.52 -2.20 -16.88
N THR A 373 -22.83 -3.24 -16.11
CA THR A 373 -22.85 -3.19 -14.63
C THR A 373 -21.74 -4.01 -13.98
N HIS A 374 -21.16 -4.99 -14.68
CA HIS A 374 -20.29 -6.00 -14.06
C HIS A 374 -18.94 -6.18 -14.74
N LEU A 375 -18.75 -5.77 -16.01
CA LEU A 375 -17.47 -5.96 -16.70
C LEU A 375 -16.34 -5.16 -16.01
N THR A 376 -15.32 -5.86 -15.59
CA THR A 376 -14.16 -5.25 -14.93
C THR A 376 -12.92 -5.37 -15.81
N PRO A 377 -11.95 -4.44 -15.73
CA PRO A 377 -10.67 -4.59 -16.42
C PRO A 377 -10.00 -5.95 -16.15
N ARG A 378 -10.18 -6.52 -14.96
CA ARG A 378 -9.64 -7.84 -14.59
C ARG A 378 -10.19 -8.96 -15.49
N GLU A 379 -11.48 -8.93 -15.77
CA GLU A 379 -12.12 -9.95 -16.62
C GLU A 379 -11.67 -9.79 -18.07
N VAL A 380 -11.72 -8.58 -18.61
CA VAL A 380 -11.25 -8.28 -19.98
C VAL A 380 -9.80 -8.73 -20.19
N ILE A 381 -8.92 -8.41 -19.24
CA ILE A 381 -7.49 -8.78 -19.29
C ILE A 381 -7.33 -10.29 -19.29
N ARG A 382 -8.02 -10.99 -18.38
CA ARG A 382 -7.92 -12.45 -18.27
C ARG A 382 -8.39 -13.14 -19.54
N ASP A 383 -9.56 -12.75 -20.03
CA ASP A 383 -10.19 -13.35 -21.20
C ASP A 383 -9.36 -13.06 -22.46
N PHE A 384 -8.74 -11.87 -22.55
CA PHE A 384 -7.82 -11.55 -23.63
C PHE A 384 -6.53 -12.38 -23.63
N ILE A 385 -5.89 -12.55 -22.47
CA ILE A 385 -4.68 -13.39 -22.34
C ILE A 385 -5.03 -14.85 -22.67
N GLU A 386 -6.18 -15.36 -22.23
CA GLU A 386 -6.65 -16.71 -22.57
C GLU A 386 -6.85 -16.88 -24.08
N LEU A 387 -7.44 -15.89 -24.76
CA LEU A 387 -7.60 -15.87 -26.20
C LEU A 387 -6.23 -15.94 -26.92
N LEU A 388 -5.24 -15.16 -26.45
CA LEU A 388 -3.89 -15.19 -27.01
C LEU A 388 -3.22 -16.55 -26.81
N ASP A 389 -3.34 -17.16 -25.64
CA ASP A 389 -2.79 -18.49 -25.34
C ASP A 389 -3.41 -19.57 -26.25
N LEU A 390 -4.74 -19.56 -26.46
CA LEU A 390 -5.45 -20.50 -27.33
C LEU A 390 -5.03 -20.33 -28.79
N SER A 391 -4.83 -19.09 -29.24
CA SER A 391 -4.37 -18.80 -30.60
C SER A 391 -2.96 -19.35 -30.86
N LEU A 392 -2.07 -19.32 -29.84
CA LEU A 392 -0.74 -19.91 -29.95
C LEU A 392 -0.77 -21.43 -30.15
N ILE A 393 -1.67 -22.13 -29.45
CA ILE A 393 -1.79 -23.60 -29.60
C ILE A 393 -2.21 -23.96 -31.00
N HIS A 394 -3.12 -23.20 -31.61
CA HIS A 394 -3.56 -23.45 -33.01
C HIS A 394 -2.56 -23.02 -34.07
N ILE A 395 -1.64 -22.08 -33.80
CA ILE A 395 -0.57 -21.66 -34.71
C ILE A 395 0.62 -22.62 -34.65
N SER A 396 0.83 -23.31 -33.54
CA SER A 396 1.95 -24.22 -33.30
C SER A 396 1.65 -25.68 -33.66
N GLU A 397 0.43 -26.04 -34.01
CA GLU A 397 0.10 -27.35 -34.60
C GLU A 397 0.31 -27.30 -36.12
N PRO A 398 1.20 -28.16 -36.69
CA PRO A 398 1.46 -28.21 -38.12
C PRO A 398 0.29 -28.80 -38.94
#